data_9f04ba6486e1a1c637c8dac7064abee2
#
_entry.id   9f04ba6486e1a1c637c8dac7064abee2
#
_cell.length_a   1.000
_cell.length_b   1.000
_cell.length_c   1.000
_cell.angle_alpha   90.00
_cell.angle_beta   90.00
_cell.angle_gamma   90.00
#
_symmetry.space_group_name_H-M   'P 1'
#
loop_
_entity.id
_entity.type
_entity.pdbx_description
1 polymer ?
#
loop_
_entity_poly.entity_id
_entity_poly.type
_entity_poly.pdbx_seq_one_letter_code
_entity_poly.pdbx_strand_id
1 'polypeptide(L)'
;MTISNSDIYKIAAHHRFQWEKAQDCYVILFPEGMVKLNGSAGEVLKLVDGSNSVEAIVDLLKNQFPDVNDIDKDILAMIDFALGKAWIEKVN
;
A
#
# COMPACT_ATOMS: atom_id res chain seq x y z
N MET A 1 -6.07 -13.89 9.04
CA MET A 1 -5.98 -13.28 7.72
C MET A 1 -4.81 -13.80 6.94
N THR A 2 -5.02 -14.17 5.71
CA THR A 2 -3.97 -14.78 4.91
C THR A 2 -3.67 -13.92 3.67
N ILE A 3 -2.48 -13.35 3.66
CA ILE A 3 -1.94 -12.66 2.51
C ILE A 3 -0.85 -13.54 1.94
N SER A 4 -0.97 -13.90 0.65
CA SER A 4 0.03 -14.74 -0.01
C SER A 4 0.99 -13.88 -0.82
N ASN A 5 2.22 -14.36 -0.97
CA ASN A 5 3.24 -13.66 -1.74
C ASN A 5 2.82 -13.44 -3.21
N SER A 6 1.98 -14.32 -3.73
CA SER A 6 1.50 -14.22 -5.12
C SER A 6 0.29 -13.32 -5.28
N ASP A 7 -0.28 -12.83 -4.20
CA ASP A 7 -1.46 -11.96 -4.28
C ASP A 7 -1.10 -10.62 -4.92
N ILE A 8 -2.00 -10.13 -5.76
CA ILE A 8 -1.88 -8.83 -6.41
C ILE A 8 -3.07 -7.99 -5.99
N TYR A 9 -2.79 -6.78 -5.52
CA TYR A 9 -3.82 -5.86 -5.06
C TYR A 9 -3.80 -4.58 -5.87
N LYS A 10 -4.92 -3.87 -5.86
CA LYS A 10 -5.02 -2.55 -6.47
C LYS A 10 -5.83 -1.65 -5.55
N ILE A 11 -5.78 -0.35 -5.81
CA ILE A 11 -6.61 0.61 -5.09
C ILE A 11 -8.07 0.29 -5.41
N ALA A 12 -8.90 0.20 -4.39
CA ALA A 12 -10.29 -0.22 -4.52
C ALA A 12 -11.11 0.80 -5.33
N ALA A 13 -12.21 0.32 -5.90
CA ALA A 13 -13.14 1.19 -6.63
C ALA A 13 -13.58 2.35 -5.75
N HIS A 14 -13.81 3.50 -6.35
CA HIS A 14 -14.23 4.74 -5.68
C HIS A 14 -13.20 5.31 -4.72
N HIS A 15 -11.97 4.79 -4.74
CA HIS A 15 -10.85 5.30 -3.99
C HIS A 15 -9.80 5.82 -4.96
N ARG A 16 -9.04 6.83 -4.51
CA ARG A 16 -7.95 7.37 -5.30
C ARG A 16 -6.72 7.57 -4.43
N PHE A 17 -5.61 7.02 -4.86
CA PHE A 17 -4.31 7.21 -4.22
C PHE A 17 -3.58 8.31 -4.98
N GLN A 18 -3.16 9.37 -4.29
CA GLN A 18 -2.43 10.45 -4.96
C GLN A 18 -1.50 11.16 -4.00
N TRP A 19 -0.52 11.85 -4.57
CA TRP A 19 0.36 12.74 -3.83
C TRP A 19 -0.36 14.06 -3.63
N GLU A 20 -0.43 14.49 -2.38
CA GLU A 20 -1.05 15.77 -2.05
C GLU A 20 0.02 16.79 -1.72
N LYS A 21 0.28 17.70 -2.65
CA LYS A 21 1.36 18.66 -2.53
C LYS A 21 1.18 19.59 -1.33
N ALA A 22 -0.04 20.03 -1.09
CA ALA A 22 -0.34 20.94 0.02
C ALA A 22 -0.09 20.27 1.38
N GLN A 23 -0.25 18.97 1.46
CA GLN A 23 -0.05 18.20 2.70
C GLN A 23 1.34 17.57 2.77
N ASP A 24 2.08 17.59 1.67
CA ASP A 24 3.39 16.97 1.55
C ASP A 24 3.37 15.49 1.93
N CYS A 25 2.33 14.77 1.47
CA CYS A 25 2.19 13.35 1.73
C CYS A 25 1.25 12.70 0.72
N TYR A 26 1.28 11.38 0.67
CA TYR A 26 0.28 10.63 -0.08
C TYR A 26 -1.02 10.57 0.70
N VAL A 27 -2.13 10.49 -0.02
CA VAL A 27 -3.47 10.42 0.58
C VAL A 27 -4.30 9.38 -0.17
N ILE A 28 -5.29 8.84 0.54
CA ILE A 28 -6.38 8.07 -0.08
C ILE A 28 -7.62 8.94 -0.03
N LEU A 29 -8.20 9.18 -1.20
CA LEU A 29 -9.45 9.92 -1.33
C LEU A 29 -10.59 8.95 -1.57
N PHE A 30 -11.72 9.19 -0.93
CA PHE A 30 -12.94 8.40 -1.11
C PHE A 30 -14.15 9.31 -0.90
N PRO A 31 -15.37 8.85 -1.26
CA PRO A 31 -16.53 9.76 -1.25
C PRO A 31 -16.77 10.45 0.08
N GLU A 32 -16.47 9.79 1.21
CA GLU A 32 -16.71 10.35 2.53
C GLU A 32 -15.57 11.23 3.05
N GLY A 33 -14.43 11.26 2.37
CA GLY A 33 -13.33 12.07 2.86
C GLY A 33 -11.96 11.68 2.35
N MET A 34 -10.95 11.95 3.17
CA MET A 34 -9.56 11.77 2.81
C MET A 34 -8.78 11.26 4.02
N VAL A 35 -7.87 10.34 3.77
CA VAL A 35 -6.94 9.84 4.80
C VAL A 35 -5.52 10.20 4.40
N LYS A 36 -4.80 10.88 5.30
CA LYS A 36 -3.38 11.15 5.11
C LYS A 36 -2.59 9.91 5.48
N LEU A 37 -1.61 9.59 4.66
CA LEU A 37 -0.75 8.43 4.89
C LEU A 37 0.61 8.89 5.36
N ASN A 38 1.20 8.16 6.33
CA ASN A 38 2.57 8.43 6.71
C ASN A 38 3.50 7.97 5.58
N GLY A 39 4.80 8.31 5.68
CA GLY A 39 5.75 8.00 4.61
C GLY A 39 5.82 6.53 4.24
N SER A 40 5.86 5.66 5.25
CA SER A 40 5.99 4.22 4.98
C SER A 40 4.71 3.64 4.36
N ALA A 41 3.54 4.06 4.84
CA ALA A 41 2.27 3.62 4.25
C ALA A 41 2.16 4.08 2.81
N GLY A 42 2.55 5.30 2.51
CA GLY A 42 2.53 5.84 1.16
C GLY A 42 3.43 5.05 0.22
N GLU A 43 4.63 4.68 0.68
CA GLU A 43 5.57 3.92 -0.13
C GLU A 43 5.03 2.53 -0.47
N VAL A 44 4.35 1.88 0.47
CA VAL A 44 3.73 0.58 0.22
C VAL A 44 2.59 0.71 -0.78
N LEU A 45 1.67 1.62 -0.53
CA LEU A 45 0.47 1.75 -1.38
C LEU A 45 0.78 2.27 -2.78
N LYS A 46 1.87 3.01 -2.93
CA LYS A 46 2.36 3.45 -4.24
C LYS A 46 2.62 2.27 -5.16
N LEU A 47 3.02 1.13 -4.62
CA LEU A 47 3.33 -0.06 -5.38
C LEU A 47 2.13 -1.01 -5.53
N VAL A 48 1.01 -0.69 -4.89
CA VAL A 48 -0.23 -1.46 -5.02
C VAL A 48 -0.98 -0.93 -6.24
N ASP A 49 -0.56 -1.40 -7.41
CA ASP A 49 -0.98 -0.83 -8.70
C ASP A 49 -1.70 -1.83 -9.60
N GLY A 50 -2.06 -2.99 -9.08
CA GLY A 50 -2.72 -4.01 -9.87
C GLY A 50 -1.77 -4.90 -10.67
N SER A 51 -0.46 -4.66 -10.57
CA SER A 51 0.56 -5.40 -11.31
C SER A 51 1.58 -6.08 -10.41
N ASN A 52 1.97 -5.45 -9.32
CA ASN A 52 2.97 -5.99 -8.40
C ASN A 52 2.35 -6.98 -7.44
N SER A 53 2.93 -8.18 -7.35
CA SER A 53 2.57 -9.12 -6.30
C SER A 53 3.11 -8.64 -4.96
N VAL A 54 2.59 -9.19 -3.88
CA VAL A 54 3.10 -8.89 -2.52
C VAL A 54 4.61 -9.13 -2.46
N GLU A 55 5.07 -10.25 -3.02
CA GLU A 55 6.50 -10.57 -3.05
C GLU A 55 7.30 -9.49 -3.80
N ALA A 56 6.79 -9.03 -4.94
CA ALA A 56 7.46 -7.98 -5.70
C ALA A 56 7.54 -6.67 -4.91
N ILE A 57 6.47 -6.32 -4.22
CA ILE A 57 6.44 -5.11 -3.38
C ILE A 57 7.50 -5.21 -2.27
N VAL A 58 7.55 -6.36 -1.61
CA VAL A 58 8.54 -6.59 -0.55
C VAL A 58 9.96 -6.44 -1.10
N ASP A 59 10.23 -7.09 -2.25
CA ASP A 59 11.57 -7.05 -2.85
C ASP A 59 11.96 -5.64 -3.26
N LEU A 60 11.05 -4.90 -3.89
CA LEU A 60 11.31 -3.53 -4.30
C LEU A 60 11.63 -2.61 -3.10
N LEU A 61 10.86 -2.75 -2.03
CA LEU A 61 11.06 -1.91 -0.86
C LEU A 61 12.29 -2.33 -0.05
N LYS A 62 12.63 -3.61 -0.03
CA LYS A 62 13.89 -4.05 0.58
C LYS A 62 15.09 -3.44 -0.14
N ASN A 63 15.04 -3.38 -1.46
CA ASN A 63 16.11 -2.76 -2.25
C ASN A 63 16.19 -1.25 -2.03
N GLN A 64 15.03 -0.61 -1.86
CA GLN A 64 14.97 0.84 -1.66
C GLN A 64 15.38 1.25 -0.24
N PHE A 65 15.06 0.42 0.75
CA PHE A 65 15.33 0.69 2.17
C PHE A 65 16.09 -0.47 2.80
N PRO A 66 17.34 -0.69 2.41
CA PRO A 66 18.09 -1.87 2.86
C PRO A 66 18.42 -1.87 4.35
N ASP A 67 18.36 -0.72 5.01
CA ASP A 67 18.71 -0.61 6.43
C ASP A 67 17.53 -0.80 7.38
N VAL A 68 16.32 -1.01 6.85
CA VAL A 68 15.14 -1.20 7.69
C VAL A 68 15.01 -2.68 8.05
N ASN A 69 15.06 -2.98 9.34
CA ASN A 69 14.89 -4.36 9.83
C ASN A 69 13.43 -4.76 9.77
N ASP A 70 13.18 -6.02 9.42
CA ASP A 70 11.83 -6.60 9.38
C ASP A 70 10.84 -5.81 8.50
N ILE A 71 11.36 -5.21 7.43
CA ILE A 71 10.52 -4.42 6.52
C ILE A 71 9.39 -5.25 5.92
N ASP A 72 9.63 -6.53 5.68
CA ASP A 72 8.61 -7.44 5.16
C ASP A 72 7.40 -7.53 6.08
N LYS A 73 7.62 -7.59 7.40
CA LYS A 73 6.53 -7.62 8.38
C LYS A 73 5.74 -6.32 8.36
N ASP A 74 6.44 -5.19 8.26
CA ASP A 74 5.79 -3.89 8.20
C ASP A 74 4.95 -3.73 6.94
N ILE A 75 5.46 -4.22 5.81
CA ILE A 75 4.75 -4.17 4.53
C ILE A 75 3.48 -5.02 4.60
N LEU A 76 3.59 -6.25 5.12
CA LEU A 76 2.43 -7.13 5.25
C LEU A 76 1.39 -6.54 6.19
N ALA A 77 1.81 -5.95 7.29
CA ALA A 77 0.90 -5.29 8.22
C ALA A 77 0.17 -4.13 7.56
N MET A 78 0.86 -3.36 6.73
CA MET A 78 0.23 -2.24 6.03
C MET A 78 -0.79 -2.71 4.99
N ILE A 79 -0.46 -3.75 4.25
CA ILE A 79 -1.38 -4.33 3.27
C ILE A 79 -2.61 -4.89 3.99
N ASP A 80 -2.41 -5.60 5.09
CA ASP A 80 -3.51 -6.14 5.89
C ASP A 80 -4.41 -5.02 6.42
N PHE A 81 -3.81 -3.95 6.92
CA PHE A 81 -4.55 -2.80 7.42
C PHE A 81 -5.39 -2.16 6.31
N ALA A 82 -4.78 -1.97 5.13
CA ALA A 82 -5.46 -1.36 3.99
C ALA A 82 -6.62 -2.24 3.50
N LEU A 83 -6.45 -3.56 3.51
CA LEU A 83 -7.53 -4.49 3.19
C LEU A 83 -8.68 -4.36 4.19
N GLY A 84 -8.37 -4.28 5.47
CA GLY A 84 -9.38 -4.11 6.51
C GLY A 84 -10.17 -2.83 6.39
N LYS A 85 -9.55 -1.79 5.83
CA LYS A 85 -10.21 -0.51 5.58
C LYS A 85 -10.91 -0.47 4.23
N ALA A 86 -10.79 -1.52 3.44
CA ALA A 86 -11.31 -1.59 2.07
C ALA A 86 -10.72 -0.53 1.14
N TRP A 87 -9.49 -0.09 1.42
CA TRP A 87 -8.78 0.84 0.54
C TRP A 87 -8.22 0.16 -0.69
N ILE A 88 -7.96 -1.13 -0.58
CA ILE A 88 -7.41 -1.95 -1.66
C ILE A 88 -8.24 -3.20 -1.82
N GLU A 89 -8.13 -3.81 -3.00
CA GLU A 89 -8.85 -5.05 -3.29
C GLU A 89 -7.95 -6.00 -4.07
N LYS A 90 -8.20 -7.29 -3.93
CA LYS A 90 -7.41 -8.32 -4.60
C LYS A 90 -7.81 -8.40 -6.07
N VAL A 91 -6.79 -8.53 -6.94
CA VAL A 91 -7.00 -8.59 -8.38
C VAL A 91 -7.13 -10.03 -8.88
N ASN A 92 -6.38 -10.94 -8.28
CA ASN A 92 -6.29 -12.34 -8.78
C ASN A 92 -6.91 -13.39 -7.86
#